data_a13644adfc5300bfbba11657e8b5b40f
#
_entry.id   a13644adfc5300bfbba11657e8b5b40f
#
_cell.length_a   1.000
_cell.length_b   1.000
_cell.length_c   1.000
_cell.angle_alpha   90.00
_cell.angle_beta   90.00
_cell.angle_gamma   90.00
#
_symmetry.space_group_name_H-M   'P 1'
#
loop_
_entity.id
_entity.type
_entity.pdbx_description
1 polymer ?
#
loop_
_entity_poly.entity_id
_entity_poly.type
_entity_poly.pdbx_seq_one_letter_code
_entity_poly.pdbx_strand_id
1 'polypeptide(L)'
;MKKLLAVIIAFSLTLAISLGINNLHKKTELANTSIAYKKSCLVIDAGHGGIDAGTIGVDGTNEKEINLAIAKKLYDFAGVSGLSAKLIREGDYQVYAEDDDKTRSDLYNRMDYINSVNKATLISIHQNHFEVEKEWGIQIWYSPNDNHSKILADSILTISKNNLQKNNRRENKKSDSSYYLLYKAKVPSVMVECGFMSNNEENKKLQDDNYQSKMAYSIMLGYSDYLSKEL
;
A
#
# COMPACT_ATOMS: atom_id res chain seq x y z
N MET A 1 -23.21 28.98 -50.40
CA MET A 1 -23.27 27.53 -50.18
C MET A 1 -21.89 26.86 -50.16
N LYS A 2 -21.05 26.94 -51.19
CA LYS A 2 -19.73 26.26 -51.24
C LYS A 2 -18.78 26.64 -50.10
N LYS A 3 -18.72 27.90 -49.65
CA LYS A 3 -17.87 28.35 -48.53
C LYS A 3 -18.34 27.78 -47.19
N LEU A 4 -19.66 27.69 -46.94
CA LEU A 4 -20.21 27.11 -45.72
C LEU A 4 -19.94 25.60 -45.63
N LEU A 5 -20.07 24.89 -46.75
CA LEU A 5 -19.75 23.46 -46.86
C LEU A 5 -18.28 23.19 -46.55
N ALA A 6 -17.36 24.01 -47.06
CA ALA A 6 -15.92 23.89 -46.79
C ALA A 6 -15.58 24.10 -45.32
N VAL A 7 -16.24 25.05 -44.64
CA VAL A 7 -16.06 25.27 -43.17
C VAL A 7 -16.57 24.08 -42.36
N ILE A 8 -17.72 23.50 -42.72
CA ILE A 8 -18.27 22.32 -42.04
C ILE A 8 -17.33 21.12 -42.21
N ILE A 9 -16.80 20.89 -43.43
CA ILE A 9 -15.85 19.80 -43.68
C ILE A 9 -14.55 20.00 -42.86
N ALA A 10 -14.01 21.22 -42.82
CA ALA A 10 -12.80 21.51 -42.05
C ALA A 10 -13.03 21.28 -40.55
N PHE A 11 -14.18 21.70 -40.03
CA PHE A 11 -14.52 21.51 -38.61
C PHE A 11 -14.72 20.03 -38.25
N SER A 12 -15.39 19.26 -39.13
CA SER A 12 -15.57 17.82 -38.91
C SER A 12 -14.24 17.06 -38.97
N LEU A 13 -13.31 17.48 -39.85
CA LEU A 13 -11.99 16.88 -39.94
C LEU A 13 -11.13 17.16 -38.70
N THR A 14 -11.15 18.41 -38.20
CA THR A 14 -10.43 18.75 -36.94
C THR A 14 -10.99 18.04 -35.75
N LEU A 15 -12.30 17.87 -35.63
CA LEU A 15 -12.95 17.11 -34.57
C LEU A 15 -12.57 15.63 -34.63
N ALA A 16 -12.57 15.03 -35.83
CA ALA A 16 -12.17 13.62 -35.99
C ALA A 16 -10.69 13.38 -35.64
N ILE A 17 -9.81 14.31 -36.01
CA ILE A 17 -8.37 14.27 -35.68
C ILE A 17 -8.21 14.39 -34.13
N SER A 18 -8.90 15.32 -33.47
CA SER A 18 -8.85 15.49 -32.03
C SER A 18 -9.32 14.24 -31.28
N LEU A 19 -10.44 13.63 -31.71
CA LEU A 19 -10.93 12.38 -31.13
C LEU A 19 -9.96 11.21 -31.36
N GLY A 20 -9.32 11.15 -32.55
CA GLY A 20 -8.28 10.16 -32.85
C GLY A 20 -7.06 10.29 -31.95
N ILE A 21 -6.57 11.52 -31.75
CA ILE A 21 -5.44 11.80 -30.83
C ILE A 21 -5.78 11.42 -29.40
N ASN A 22 -6.96 11.80 -28.89
CA ASN A 22 -7.38 11.44 -27.53
C ASN A 22 -7.48 9.92 -27.33
N ASN A 23 -7.97 9.18 -28.34
CA ASN A 23 -8.03 7.72 -28.27
C ASN A 23 -6.64 7.07 -28.30
N LEU A 24 -5.71 7.62 -29.08
CA LEU A 24 -4.31 7.18 -29.10
C LEU A 24 -3.63 7.45 -27.76
N HIS A 25 -3.79 8.64 -27.18
CA HIS A 25 -3.27 8.96 -25.84
C HIS A 25 -3.79 7.98 -24.80
N LYS A 26 -5.10 7.75 -24.76
CA LYS A 26 -5.72 6.82 -23.80
C LYS A 26 -5.21 5.38 -23.97
N LYS A 27 -4.98 4.90 -25.21
CA LYS A 27 -4.39 3.58 -25.48
C LYS A 27 -2.93 3.51 -25.01
N THR A 28 -2.15 4.59 -25.21
CA THR A 28 -0.75 4.66 -24.80
C THR A 28 -0.63 4.68 -23.27
N GLU A 29 -1.48 5.45 -22.59
CA GLU A 29 -1.54 5.44 -21.11
C GLU A 29 -1.90 4.06 -20.55
N LEU A 30 -2.93 3.40 -21.11
CA LEU A 30 -3.31 2.04 -20.72
C LEU A 30 -2.19 1.02 -20.95
N ALA A 31 -1.48 1.11 -22.06
CA ALA A 31 -0.35 0.24 -22.37
C ALA A 31 0.83 0.48 -21.41
N ASN A 32 1.16 1.73 -21.14
CA ASN A 32 2.21 2.11 -20.20
C ASN A 32 1.88 1.67 -18.78
N THR A 33 0.64 1.88 -18.33
CA THR A 33 0.17 1.41 -17.03
C THR A 33 0.32 -0.11 -16.92
N SER A 34 -0.08 -0.86 -17.96
CA SER A 34 0.06 -2.33 -17.96
C SER A 34 1.52 -2.80 -17.93
N ILE A 35 2.44 -2.03 -18.52
CA ILE A 35 3.89 -2.33 -18.49
C ILE A 35 4.49 -2.03 -17.10
N ALA A 36 4.07 -0.94 -16.45
CA ALA A 36 4.50 -0.62 -15.08
C ALA A 36 4.01 -1.69 -14.08
N TYR A 37 2.76 -2.11 -14.18
CA TYR A 37 2.21 -3.21 -13.38
C TYR A 37 3.01 -4.51 -13.53
N LYS A 38 3.47 -4.84 -14.74
CA LYS A 38 4.30 -6.04 -15.00
C LYS A 38 5.74 -5.93 -14.51
N LYS A 39 6.23 -4.73 -14.22
CA LYS A 39 7.65 -4.51 -13.85
C LYS A 39 7.87 -4.35 -12.35
N SER A 40 6.85 -3.98 -11.57
CA SER A 40 6.94 -3.79 -10.12
C SER A 40 6.45 -5.03 -9.38
N CYS A 41 7.06 -5.32 -8.22
CA CYS A 41 6.64 -6.38 -7.32
C CYS A 41 6.29 -5.78 -5.97
N LEU A 42 5.03 -5.93 -5.55
CA LEU A 42 4.58 -5.54 -4.22
C LEU A 42 5.08 -6.55 -3.19
N VAL A 43 5.96 -6.11 -2.30
CA VAL A 43 6.36 -6.89 -1.12
C VAL A 43 5.49 -6.45 0.05
N ILE A 44 4.70 -7.39 0.56
CA ILE A 44 3.78 -7.17 1.66
C ILE A 44 4.40 -7.76 2.93
N ASP A 45 4.65 -6.91 3.90
CA ASP A 45 5.12 -7.29 5.21
C ASP A 45 3.96 -7.26 6.20
N ALA A 46 3.64 -8.40 6.81
CA ALA A 46 2.76 -8.45 7.97
C ALA A 46 3.62 -8.27 9.21
N GLY A 47 3.59 -7.11 9.83
CA GLY A 47 4.40 -6.80 11.00
C GLY A 47 4.25 -7.82 12.13
N HIS A 48 5.31 -7.98 12.93
CA HIS A 48 5.36 -8.94 14.04
C HIS A 48 5.22 -10.41 13.61
N GLY A 49 4.95 -11.33 14.55
CA GLY A 49 4.75 -12.76 14.29
C GLY A 49 5.45 -13.66 15.28
N GLY A 50 4.98 -14.90 15.44
CA GLY A 50 5.50 -15.88 16.39
C GLY A 50 5.45 -15.37 17.83
N ILE A 51 6.60 -15.28 18.50
CA ILE A 51 6.70 -14.78 19.88
C ILE A 51 6.50 -13.26 20.01
N ASP A 52 6.67 -12.51 18.93
CA ASP A 52 6.41 -11.07 18.89
C ASP A 52 4.92 -10.83 18.59
N ALA A 53 4.16 -10.52 19.62
CA ALA A 53 2.73 -10.25 19.53
C ALA A 53 2.42 -8.88 18.88
N GLY A 54 3.40 -7.95 18.87
CA GLY A 54 3.17 -6.53 18.62
C GLY A 54 2.41 -5.88 19.76
N THR A 55 1.66 -4.86 19.46
CA THR A 55 0.75 -4.20 20.41
C THR A 55 -0.38 -5.14 20.82
N ILE A 56 -0.80 -5.02 22.09
CA ILE A 56 -1.97 -5.73 22.61
C ILE A 56 -3.16 -4.77 22.65
N GLY A 57 -4.24 -5.17 21.99
CA GLY A 57 -5.49 -4.42 21.99
C GLY A 57 -6.16 -4.35 23.35
N VAL A 58 -7.12 -3.45 23.48
CA VAL A 58 -7.86 -3.23 24.75
C VAL A 58 -8.63 -4.46 25.24
N ASP A 59 -8.87 -5.43 24.39
CA ASP A 59 -9.53 -6.71 24.68
C ASP A 59 -8.58 -7.92 24.73
N GLY A 60 -7.27 -7.68 24.62
CA GLY A 60 -6.24 -8.72 24.62
C GLY A 60 -5.87 -9.27 23.25
N THR A 61 -6.44 -8.76 22.14
CA THR A 61 -6.10 -9.17 20.77
C THR A 61 -4.66 -8.78 20.41
N ASN A 62 -3.94 -9.68 19.76
CA ASN A 62 -2.57 -9.42 19.32
C ASN A 62 -2.55 -8.70 17.95
N GLU A 63 -1.69 -7.71 17.81
CA GLU A 63 -1.48 -6.97 16.57
C GLU A 63 -1.09 -7.88 15.40
N LYS A 64 -0.19 -8.84 15.63
CA LYS A 64 0.33 -9.77 14.62
C LYS A 64 -0.75 -10.53 13.84
N GLU A 65 -1.88 -10.82 14.50
CA GLU A 65 -3.00 -11.54 13.91
C GLU A 65 -3.77 -10.66 12.91
N ILE A 66 -4.05 -9.42 13.31
CA ILE A 66 -4.71 -8.42 12.46
C ILE A 66 -3.82 -8.08 11.26
N ASN A 67 -2.51 -7.87 11.50
CA ASN A 67 -1.54 -7.59 10.45
C ASN A 67 -1.51 -8.69 9.39
N LEU A 68 -1.47 -9.96 9.82
CA LEU A 68 -1.47 -11.11 8.91
C LEU A 68 -2.78 -11.20 8.11
N ALA A 69 -3.92 -10.98 8.77
CA ALA A 69 -5.22 -11.05 8.12
C ALA A 69 -5.37 -9.99 7.02
N ILE A 70 -5.00 -8.74 7.30
CA ILE A 70 -5.04 -7.65 6.32
C ILE A 70 -4.02 -7.89 5.19
N ALA A 71 -2.80 -8.32 5.53
CA ALA A 71 -1.75 -8.59 4.55
C ALA A 71 -2.13 -9.69 3.54
N LYS A 72 -2.76 -10.78 4.01
CA LYS A 72 -3.26 -11.85 3.14
C LYS A 72 -4.35 -11.34 2.19
N LYS A 73 -5.30 -10.56 2.68
CA LYS A 73 -6.34 -9.96 1.85
C LYS A 73 -5.76 -9.00 0.81
N LEU A 74 -4.73 -8.21 1.19
CA LEU A 74 -4.02 -7.34 0.26
C LEU A 74 -3.31 -8.14 -0.84
N TYR A 75 -2.67 -9.25 -0.47
CA TYR A 75 -2.05 -10.18 -1.42
C TYR A 75 -3.06 -10.75 -2.42
N ASP A 76 -4.22 -11.20 -1.93
CA ASP A 76 -5.29 -11.74 -2.77
C ASP A 76 -5.83 -10.68 -3.74
N PHE A 77 -6.09 -9.45 -3.26
CA PHE A 77 -6.52 -8.34 -4.12
C PHE A 77 -5.48 -7.96 -5.16
N ALA A 78 -4.19 -7.96 -4.81
CA ALA A 78 -3.12 -7.74 -5.77
C ALA A 78 -3.12 -8.82 -6.86
N GLY A 79 -3.24 -10.09 -6.50
CA GLY A 79 -3.32 -11.21 -7.43
C GLY A 79 -4.50 -11.11 -8.39
N VAL A 80 -5.71 -10.84 -7.88
CA VAL A 80 -6.92 -10.64 -8.72
C VAL A 80 -6.77 -9.44 -9.65
N SER A 81 -6.02 -8.41 -9.24
CA SER A 81 -5.73 -7.23 -10.06
C SER A 81 -4.60 -7.43 -11.08
N GLY A 82 -4.02 -8.63 -11.16
CA GLY A 82 -2.92 -8.96 -12.06
C GLY A 82 -1.57 -8.32 -11.65
N LEU A 83 -1.43 -7.89 -10.41
CA LEU A 83 -0.20 -7.36 -9.85
C LEU A 83 0.69 -8.49 -9.33
N SER A 84 2.01 -8.34 -9.52
CA SER A 84 2.97 -9.23 -8.87
C SER A 84 3.08 -8.84 -7.39
N ALA A 85 2.83 -9.80 -6.49
CA ALA A 85 2.94 -9.58 -5.06
C ALA A 85 3.64 -10.75 -4.37
N LYS A 86 4.25 -10.48 -3.22
CA LYS A 86 4.89 -11.47 -2.34
C LYS A 86 4.61 -11.10 -0.89
N LEU A 87 4.32 -12.12 -0.06
CA LEU A 87 4.23 -12.00 1.39
C LEU A 87 5.58 -12.34 2.01
N ILE A 88 6.02 -11.58 3.02
CA ILE A 88 7.22 -11.92 3.80
C ILE A 88 6.93 -13.09 4.74
N ARG A 89 5.74 -13.14 5.34
CA ARG A 89 5.25 -14.29 6.11
C ARG A 89 3.80 -14.62 5.74
N GLU A 90 3.49 -15.91 5.72
CA GLU A 90 2.16 -16.43 5.40
C GLU A 90 1.44 -17.05 6.61
N GLY A 91 2.14 -17.13 7.74
CA GLY A 91 1.65 -17.72 8.99
C GLY A 91 2.10 -16.94 10.23
N ASP A 92 1.76 -17.47 11.41
CA ASP A 92 2.19 -16.92 12.69
C ASP A 92 3.57 -17.45 13.07
N TYR A 93 4.60 -16.87 12.48
CA TYR A 93 6.01 -17.17 12.74
C TYR A 93 6.88 -15.92 12.56
N GLN A 94 8.06 -15.93 13.18
CA GLN A 94 9.11 -14.98 12.88
C GLN A 94 9.89 -15.42 11.63
N VAL A 95 10.43 -14.48 10.89
CA VAL A 95 11.17 -14.74 9.66
C VAL A 95 12.61 -15.12 10.00
N TYR A 96 12.88 -16.43 10.06
CA TYR A 96 14.23 -16.98 10.26
C TYR A 96 14.69 -17.73 9.01
N ALA A 97 15.99 -17.70 8.73
CA ALA A 97 16.61 -18.69 7.86
C ALA A 97 16.88 -19.98 8.69
N GLU A 98 16.74 -21.16 8.09
CA GLU A 98 16.92 -22.45 8.78
C GLU A 98 18.30 -22.60 9.43
N ASP A 99 19.34 -21.93 8.90
CA ASP A 99 20.73 -21.93 9.38
C ASP A 99 21.12 -20.68 10.19
N ASP A 100 20.17 -19.82 10.56
CA ASP A 100 20.50 -18.57 11.24
C ASP A 100 20.93 -18.82 12.68
N ASP A 101 22.09 -18.29 13.03
CA ASP A 101 22.45 -18.07 14.43
C ASP A 101 21.32 -17.24 15.07
N LYS A 102 20.74 -17.74 16.17
CA LYS A 102 19.58 -17.14 16.89
C LYS A 102 19.75 -15.67 17.25
N THR A 103 20.92 -15.11 17.02
CA THR A 103 21.25 -13.68 17.20
C THR A 103 20.79 -12.78 16.06
N ARG A 104 20.49 -13.34 14.87
CA ARG A 104 20.03 -12.52 13.74
C ARG A 104 18.55 -12.19 13.93
N SER A 105 18.24 -10.89 14.00
CA SER A 105 16.89 -10.46 14.29
C SER A 105 15.96 -10.69 13.09
N ASP A 106 14.70 -11.01 13.40
CA ASP A 106 13.60 -11.09 12.43
C ASP A 106 13.58 -9.91 11.44
N LEU A 107 13.87 -8.69 11.93
CA LEU A 107 13.95 -7.48 11.10
C LEU A 107 15.04 -7.52 10.03
N TYR A 108 16.21 -8.13 10.32
CA TYR A 108 17.26 -8.28 9.32
C TYR A 108 16.85 -9.23 8.21
N ASN A 109 16.21 -10.35 8.56
CA ASN A 109 15.74 -11.33 7.59
C ASN A 109 14.64 -10.78 6.70
N ARG A 110 13.71 -9.98 7.27
CA ARG A 110 12.72 -9.23 6.48
C ARG A 110 13.38 -8.27 5.50
N MET A 111 14.40 -7.54 5.94
CA MET A 111 15.13 -6.61 5.08
C MET A 111 15.88 -7.34 3.95
N ASP A 112 16.53 -8.46 4.26
CA ASP A 112 17.23 -9.28 3.25
C ASP A 112 16.23 -9.83 2.22
N TYR A 113 15.05 -10.27 2.66
CA TYR A 113 13.97 -10.67 1.76
C TYR A 113 13.54 -9.53 0.84
N ILE A 114 13.27 -8.33 1.39
CA ILE A 114 12.88 -7.14 0.61
C ILE A 114 13.95 -6.83 -0.44
N ASN A 115 15.22 -6.82 -0.04
CA ASN A 115 16.35 -6.52 -0.94
C ASN A 115 16.58 -7.58 -2.01
N SER A 116 16.13 -8.83 -1.80
CA SER A 116 16.23 -9.92 -2.78
C SER A 116 15.23 -9.79 -3.93
N VAL A 117 14.17 -8.99 -3.75
CA VAL A 117 13.10 -8.85 -4.73
C VAL A 117 13.42 -7.71 -5.70
N ASN A 118 13.56 -8.05 -6.98
CA ASN A 118 13.83 -7.05 -8.01
C ASN A 118 12.61 -6.11 -8.20
N LYS A 119 12.88 -4.81 -8.25
CA LYS A 119 11.85 -3.75 -8.38
C LYS A 119 10.75 -3.84 -7.33
N ALA A 120 11.14 -4.12 -6.10
CA ALA A 120 10.23 -4.17 -4.97
C ALA A 120 9.62 -2.80 -4.65
N THR A 121 8.38 -2.82 -4.19
CA THR A 121 7.74 -1.75 -3.43
C THR A 121 7.27 -2.37 -2.13
N LEU A 122 7.67 -1.83 -0.98
CA LEU A 122 7.31 -2.37 0.33
C LEU A 122 6.06 -1.69 0.88
N ILE A 123 5.08 -2.51 1.29
CA ILE A 123 3.98 -2.09 2.15
C ILE A 123 4.00 -2.97 3.41
N SER A 124 4.37 -2.39 4.54
CA SER A 124 4.34 -3.05 5.85
C SER A 124 3.02 -2.72 6.55
N ILE A 125 2.30 -3.75 7.01
CA ILE A 125 0.98 -3.65 7.65
C ILE A 125 1.16 -3.76 9.16
N HIS A 126 0.68 -2.75 9.87
CA HIS A 126 0.75 -2.60 11.32
C HIS A 126 -0.55 -2.03 11.89
N GLN A 127 -0.65 -2.05 13.22
CA GLN A 127 -1.68 -1.37 13.99
C GLN A 127 -1.03 -0.44 15.00
N ASN A 128 -1.63 0.72 15.19
CA ASN A 128 -1.13 1.74 16.09
C ASN A 128 -1.60 1.52 17.53
N HIS A 129 -0.86 2.10 18.46
CA HIS A 129 -1.24 2.22 19.87
C HIS A 129 -0.86 3.60 20.37
N PHE A 130 -1.71 4.19 21.19
CA PHE A 130 -1.41 5.43 21.89
C PHE A 130 -2.09 5.46 23.25
N GLU A 131 -1.48 6.09 24.26
CA GLU A 131 -2.03 6.16 25.62
C GLU A 131 -3.40 6.85 25.69
N VAL A 132 -3.68 7.71 24.71
CA VAL A 132 -4.95 8.44 24.63
C VAL A 132 -5.94 7.66 23.79
N GLU A 133 -6.91 7.00 24.43
CA GLU A 133 -7.90 6.11 23.80
C GLU A 133 -8.74 6.74 22.68
N LYS A 134 -8.88 8.06 22.65
CA LYS A 134 -9.64 8.77 21.61
C LYS A 134 -8.93 8.87 20.25
N GLU A 135 -7.63 8.52 20.22
CA GLU A 135 -6.88 8.54 18.96
C GLU A 135 -7.39 7.43 18.03
N TRP A 136 -7.53 7.76 16.74
CA TRP A 136 -8.10 6.86 15.75
C TRP A 136 -7.64 7.20 14.33
N GLY A 137 -7.86 6.27 13.41
CA GLY A 137 -7.70 6.45 11.98
C GLY A 137 -6.35 5.99 11.43
N ILE A 138 -6.37 5.60 10.16
CA ILE A 138 -5.17 5.20 9.42
C ILE A 138 -4.10 6.29 9.45
N GLN A 139 -2.85 5.87 9.70
CA GLN A 139 -1.65 6.71 9.70
C GLN A 139 -0.60 6.02 8.83
N ILE A 140 0.11 6.75 7.99
CA ILE A 140 1.17 6.14 7.17
C ILE A 140 2.51 6.79 7.46
N TRP A 141 3.51 5.93 7.66
CA TRP A 141 4.92 6.32 7.74
C TRP A 141 5.60 5.95 6.42
N TYR A 142 6.44 6.84 5.89
CA TYR A 142 7.14 6.60 4.63
C TYR A 142 8.66 6.69 4.80
N SER A 143 9.38 5.89 4.02
CA SER A 143 10.84 5.88 4.01
C SER A 143 11.41 7.22 3.57
N PRO A 144 12.47 7.72 4.26
CA PRO A 144 13.18 8.92 3.83
C PRO A 144 14.12 8.69 2.63
N ASN A 145 14.37 7.44 2.26
CA ASN A 145 15.47 7.06 1.37
C ASN A 145 15.08 7.07 -0.12
N ASP A 146 13.78 7.11 -0.41
CA ASP A 146 13.24 7.12 -1.77
C ASP A 146 12.05 8.08 -1.86
N ASN A 147 12.10 9.02 -2.80
CA ASN A 147 11.07 10.04 -2.96
C ASN A 147 9.70 9.45 -3.36
N HIS A 148 9.68 8.30 -4.01
CA HIS A 148 8.45 7.59 -4.38
C HIS A 148 7.70 7.05 -3.17
N SER A 149 8.38 6.85 -2.03
CA SER A 149 7.75 6.44 -0.77
C SER A 149 6.69 7.44 -0.30
N LYS A 150 6.95 8.74 -0.46
CA LYS A 150 5.95 9.76 -0.12
C LYS A 150 4.76 9.74 -1.07
N ILE A 151 4.99 9.55 -2.37
CA ILE A 151 3.92 9.46 -3.39
C ILE A 151 3.04 8.24 -3.08
N LEU A 152 3.65 7.10 -2.77
CA LEU A 152 2.94 5.89 -2.35
C LEU A 152 2.09 6.13 -1.10
N ALA A 153 2.67 6.76 -0.07
CA ALA A 153 1.96 7.10 1.16
C ALA A 153 0.76 8.03 0.91
N ASP A 154 0.94 9.08 0.11
CA ASP A 154 -0.11 10.04 -0.23
C ASP A 154 -1.26 9.37 -0.99
N SER A 155 -0.95 8.48 -1.94
CA SER A 155 -1.95 7.71 -2.70
C SER A 155 -2.76 6.79 -1.78
N ILE A 156 -2.10 6.00 -0.94
CA ILE A 156 -2.79 5.07 -0.02
C ILE A 156 -3.64 5.85 0.99
N LEU A 157 -3.09 6.88 1.64
CA LEU A 157 -3.82 7.64 2.65
C LEU A 157 -5.05 8.33 2.08
N THR A 158 -4.92 8.97 0.91
CA THR A 158 -6.02 9.69 0.25
C THR A 158 -7.16 8.73 -0.08
N ILE A 159 -6.86 7.58 -0.68
CA ILE A 159 -7.89 6.61 -1.06
C ILE A 159 -8.52 5.97 0.17
N SER A 160 -7.72 5.61 1.17
CA SER A 160 -8.25 5.00 2.40
C SER A 160 -9.15 5.97 3.19
N LYS A 161 -8.80 7.25 3.26
CA LYS A 161 -9.67 8.27 3.83
C LYS A 161 -11.01 8.36 3.09
N ASN A 162 -10.96 8.46 1.77
CA ASN A 162 -12.16 8.63 0.95
C ASN A 162 -13.10 7.42 1.04
N ASN A 163 -12.55 6.21 1.11
CA ASN A 163 -13.33 4.98 1.11
C ASN A 163 -13.84 4.57 2.50
N LEU A 164 -13.04 4.78 3.55
CA LEU A 164 -13.32 4.23 4.88
C LEU A 164 -13.45 5.27 5.99
N GLN A 165 -12.68 6.35 5.91
CA GLN A 165 -12.46 7.23 7.05
C GLN A 165 -12.47 8.70 6.65
N LYS A 166 -13.56 9.17 6.04
CA LYS A 166 -13.71 10.54 5.48
C LYS A 166 -13.37 11.67 6.46
N ASN A 167 -13.56 11.43 7.78
CA ASN A 167 -13.27 12.41 8.82
C ASN A 167 -11.85 12.28 9.42
N ASN A 168 -11.04 11.34 8.93
CA ASN A 168 -9.66 11.18 9.37
C ASN A 168 -8.82 12.37 8.92
N ARG A 169 -8.20 13.09 9.88
CA ARG A 169 -7.39 14.29 9.64
C ARG A 169 -5.88 14.02 9.72
N ARG A 170 -5.48 12.75 9.88
CA ARG A 170 -4.05 12.39 9.97
C ARG A 170 -3.35 12.64 8.65
N GLU A 171 -2.08 12.99 8.73
CA GLU A 171 -1.19 13.20 7.59
C GLU A 171 -0.09 12.12 7.59
N ASN A 172 0.50 11.89 6.43
CA ASN A 172 1.65 10.99 6.32
C ASN A 172 2.85 11.56 7.08
N LYS A 173 3.63 10.66 7.68
CA LYS A 173 4.82 11.02 8.45
C LYS A 173 6.07 10.41 7.83
N LYS A 174 7.12 11.19 7.77
CA LYS A 174 8.46 10.70 7.43
C LYS A 174 8.99 9.86 8.59
N SER A 175 9.44 8.64 8.30
CA SER A 175 10.04 7.77 9.31
C SER A 175 11.45 8.21 9.69
N ASP A 176 11.88 7.80 10.87
CA ASP A 176 13.24 7.95 11.38
C ASP A 176 13.89 6.58 11.64
N SER A 177 15.02 6.58 12.34
CA SER A 177 15.79 5.36 12.63
C SER A 177 15.08 4.35 13.53
N SER A 178 13.98 4.71 14.20
CA SER A 178 13.18 3.79 15.02
C SER A 178 12.37 2.79 14.17
N TYR A 179 12.12 3.13 12.92
CA TYR A 179 11.44 2.29 11.94
C TYR A 179 12.45 1.56 11.05
N TYR A 180 13.10 0.51 11.57
CA TYR A 180 14.24 -0.14 10.93
C TYR A 180 14.02 -0.47 9.44
N LEU A 181 12.92 -1.12 9.07
CA LEU A 181 12.65 -1.49 7.68
C LEU A 181 12.54 -0.27 6.78
N LEU A 182 11.80 0.76 7.18
CA LEU A 182 11.67 1.99 6.39
C LEU A 182 12.98 2.76 6.31
N TYR A 183 13.73 2.81 7.41
CA TYR A 183 15.00 3.53 7.48
C TYR A 183 16.12 2.88 6.67
N LYS A 184 16.08 1.56 6.50
CA LYS A 184 17.10 0.80 5.74
C LYS A 184 16.68 0.45 4.33
N ALA A 185 15.39 0.49 4.00
CA ALA A 185 14.91 0.16 2.66
C ALA A 185 15.52 1.05 1.59
N LYS A 186 15.89 0.44 0.45
CA LYS A 186 16.41 1.11 -0.75
C LYS A 186 15.38 1.13 -1.89
N VAL A 187 14.14 0.84 -1.56
CA VAL A 187 12.99 0.76 -2.46
C VAL A 187 11.87 1.64 -1.93
N PRO A 188 10.90 2.06 -2.75
CA PRO A 188 9.72 2.75 -2.25
C PRO A 188 9.07 1.96 -1.13
N SER A 189 8.90 2.57 0.06
CA SER A 189 8.53 1.83 1.27
C SER A 189 7.63 2.64 2.19
N VAL A 190 6.56 2.01 2.64
CA VAL A 190 5.63 2.58 3.62
C VAL A 190 5.27 1.55 4.70
N MET A 191 4.94 2.05 5.88
CA MET A 191 4.26 1.31 6.94
C MET A 191 2.87 1.91 7.12
N VAL A 192 1.87 1.06 7.02
CA VAL A 192 0.46 1.43 7.14
C VAL A 192 -0.03 0.99 8.51
N GLU A 193 -0.22 1.97 9.39
CA GLU A 193 -0.90 1.81 10.67
C GLU A 193 -2.40 1.89 10.40
N CYS A 194 -3.08 0.73 10.32
CA CYS A 194 -4.45 0.66 9.82
C CYS A 194 -5.49 1.28 10.77
N GLY A 195 -5.18 1.40 12.06
CA GLY A 195 -6.00 2.00 13.10
C GLY A 195 -5.36 1.81 14.48
N PHE A 196 -6.03 2.24 15.53
CA PHE A 196 -5.52 2.25 16.91
C PHE A 196 -6.14 1.14 17.74
N MET A 197 -5.35 0.16 18.16
CA MET A 197 -5.78 -0.92 19.05
C MET A 197 -6.03 -0.46 20.49
N SER A 198 -5.56 0.73 20.85
CA SER A 198 -5.90 1.42 22.11
C SER A 198 -7.29 2.05 22.12
N ASN A 199 -7.94 2.21 20.94
CA ASN A 199 -9.29 2.72 20.82
C ASN A 199 -10.29 1.57 20.73
N ASN A 200 -11.26 1.52 21.65
CA ASN A 200 -12.25 0.43 21.75
C ASN A 200 -13.05 0.19 20.46
N GLU A 201 -13.44 1.26 19.77
CA GLU A 201 -14.24 1.13 18.54
C GLU A 201 -13.37 0.68 17.35
N GLU A 202 -12.16 1.24 17.21
CA GLU A 202 -11.24 0.81 16.16
C GLU A 202 -10.75 -0.62 16.38
N ASN A 203 -10.38 -0.98 17.60
CA ASN A 203 -9.95 -2.33 17.92
C ASN A 203 -10.98 -3.39 17.50
N LYS A 204 -12.28 -3.13 17.74
CA LYS A 204 -13.37 -4.00 17.24
C LYS A 204 -13.47 -4.03 15.71
N LYS A 205 -13.35 -2.86 15.05
CA LYS A 205 -13.37 -2.78 13.58
C LYS A 205 -12.20 -3.51 12.94
N LEU A 206 -11.00 -3.38 13.52
CA LEU A 206 -9.79 -4.01 13.01
C LEU A 206 -9.84 -5.54 13.07
N GLN A 207 -10.69 -6.11 13.92
CA GLN A 207 -10.96 -7.56 14.01
C GLN A 207 -12.10 -8.01 13.07
N ASP A 208 -12.90 -7.09 12.54
CA ASP A 208 -14.01 -7.41 11.63
C ASP A 208 -13.49 -7.74 10.22
N ASP A 209 -13.86 -8.92 9.71
CA ASP A 209 -13.38 -9.44 8.43
C ASP A 209 -13.73 -8.53 7.24
N ASN A 210 -14.94 -7.94 7.26
CA ASN A 210 -15.37 -7.01 6.22
C ASN A 210 -14.58 -5.71 6.26
N TYR A 211 -14.28 -5.19 7.47
CA TYR A 211 -13.48 -3.98 7.62
C TYR A 211 -12.03 -4.22 7.17
N GLN A 212 -11.43 -5.36 7.55
CA GLN A 212 -10.10 -5.77 7.08
C GLN A 212 -10.06 -5.88 5.55
N SER A 213 -11.10 -6.45 4.93
CA SER A 213 -11.21 -6.56 3.47
C SER A 213 -11.31 -5.18 2.80
N LYS A 214 -12.09 -4.26 3.35
CA LYS A 214 -12.20 -2.88 2.86
C LYS A 214 -10.88 -2.12 3.04
N MET A 215 -10.17 -2.33 4.14
CA MET A 215 -8.86 -1.73 4.41
C MET A 215 -7.83 -2.24 3.38
N ALA A 216 -7.70 -3.54 3.23
CA ALA A 216 -6.79 -4.15 2.26
C ALA A 216 -7.10 -3.70 0.82
N TYR A 217 -8.37 -3.64 0.44
CA TYR A 217 -8.79 -3.15 -0.88
C TYR A 217 -8.45 -1.67 -1.09
N SER A 218 -8.64 -0.83 -0.07
CA SER A 218 -8.28 0.59 -0.16
C SER A 218 -6.76 0.79 -0.29
N ILE A 219 -5.95 -0.01 0.43
CA ILE A 219 -4.49 -0.01 0.29
C ILE A 219 -4.09 -0.44 -1.13
N MET A 220 -4.71 -1.50 -1.67
CA MET A 220 -4.45 -1.97 -3.03
C MET A 220 -4.79 -0.92 -4.09
N LEU A 221 -5.94 -0.25 -3.96
CA LEU A 221 -6.30 0.86 -4.85
C LEU A 221 -5.31 2.02 -4.75
N GLY A 222 -4.82 2.33 -3.53
CA GLY A 222 -3.78 3.33 -3.33
C GLY A 222 -2.45 2.95 -3.98
N TYR A 223 -2.07 1.68 -3.92
CA TYR A 223 -0.90 1.18 -4.63
C TYR A 223 -1.08 1.27 -6.15
N SER A 224 -2.26 0.94 -6.68
CA SER A 224 -2.56 1.08 -8.10
C SER A 224 -2.51 2.54 -8.58
N ASP A 225 -3.04 3.48 -7.78
CA ASP A 225 -2.95 4.92 -8.05
C ASP A 225 -1.49 5.40 -8.06
N TYR A 226 -0.68 4.94 -7.10
CA TYR A 226 0.75 5.18 -7.09
C TYR A 226 1.43 4.70 -8.38
N LEU A 227 1.21 3.44 -8.79
CA LEU A 227 1.81 2.91 -10.02
C LEU A 227 1.42 3.70 -11.27
N SER A 228 0.22 4.29 -11.30
CA SER A 228 -0.23 5.14 -12.41
C SER A 228 0.49 6.50 -12.48
N LYS A 229 1.06 6.97 -11.37
CA LYS A 229 1.81 8.23 -11.28
C LYS A 229 3.30 8.07 -11.58
N GLU A 230 3.79 6.83 -11.60
CA GLU A 230 5.18 6.49 -11.92
C GLU A 230 5.43 6.41 -13.45
N LEU A 231 4.43 6.66 -14.25
CA LEU A 231 4.46 6.66 -15.72
C LEU A 231 4.62 8.06 -16.27
#